data_b0945e56be4389dc682b315078818b83
#
_entry.id   b0945e56be4389dc682b315078818b83
#
_cell.length_a   1.000
_cell.length_b   1.000
_cell.length_c   1.000
_cell.angle_alpha   90.00
_cell.angle_beta   90.00
_cell.angle_gamma   90.00
#
_symmetry.space_group_name_H-M   'P 1'
#
loop_
_entity.id
_entity.type
_entity.pdbx_description
1 polymer ?
#
loop_
_entity_poly.entity_id
_entity_poly.type
_entity_poly.pdbx_seq_one_letter_code
_entity_poly.pdbx_strand_id
1 'polypeptide(L)'
;MNDIQLHKLLEEIRGEQHISPNEDDNVVMGYLRDAQYDIDECCGEKIDYEVDLKARSLLKNFVLYARYSRLAEFRQLYAGEYAYLQAKYYKPSDV
;
A
#
# COMPACT_ATOMS: atom_id res chain seq x y z
N MET A 1 -2.27 10.32 2.21
CA MET A 1 -3.74 10.23 2.44
C MET A 1 -4.09 10.92 3.75
N ASN A 2 -5.23 11.58 3.79
CA ASN A 2 -5.75 12.12 5.04
C ASN A 2 -6.45 11.02 5.86
N ASP A 3 -6.88 11.33 7.09
CA ASP A 3 -7.50 10.34 7.98
C ASP A 3 -8.80 9.76 7.41
N ILE A 4 -9.58 10.57 6.72
CA ILE A 4 -10.84 10.11 6.12
C ILE A 4 -10.55 9.08 5.03
N GLN A 5 -9.58 9.34 4.17
CA GLN A 5 -9.18 8.43 3.10
C GLN A 5 -8.60 7.14 3.66
N LEU A 6 -7.78 7.23 4.71
CA LEU A 6 -7.21 6.04 5.38
C LEU A 6 -8.30 5.17 5.98
N HIS A 7 -9.30 5.76 6.64
CA HIS A 7 -10.39 4.99 7.24
C HIS A 7 -11.29 4.34 6.19
N LYS A 8 -11.56 5.03 5.08
CA LYS A 8 -12.31 4.43 3.96
C LYS A 8 -11.57 3.24 3.38
N LEU A 9 -10.26 3.37 3.19
CA LEU A 9 -9.45 2.30 2.65
C LEU A 9 -9.35 1.13 3.62
N LEU A 10 -9.25 1.41 4.93
CA LEU A 10 -9.30 0.38 5.96
C LEU A 10 -10.59 -0.44 5.88
N GLU A 11 -11.74 0.22 5.78
CA GLU A 11 -13.04 -0.45 5.64
C GLU A 11 -13.09 -1.32 4.39
N GLU A 12 -12.60 -0.80 3.28
CA GLU A 12 -12.54 -1.52 2.00
C GLU A 12 -11.66 -2.77 2.12
N ILE A 13 -10.48 -2.64 2.73
CA ILE A 13 -9.56 -3.76 2.95
C ILE A 13 -10.19 -4.82 3.87
N ARG A 14 -10.82 -4.39 4.96
CA ARG A 14 -11.48 -5.33 5.87
C ARG A 14 -12.54 -6.15 5.16
N GLY A 15 -13.32 -5.53 4.30
CA GLY A 15 -14.34 -6.23 3.52
C GLY A 15 -13.75 -7.17 2.47
N GLU A 16 -12.81 -6.67 1.68
CA GLU A 16 -12.20 -7.44 0.58
C GLU A 16 -11.38 -8.63 1.07
N GLN A 17 -10.67 -8.46 2.19
CA GLN A 17 -9.81 -9.49 2.74
C GLN A 17 -10.50 -10.35 3.82
N HIS A 18 -11.79 -10.13 4.03
CA HIS A 18 -12.58 -10.86 5.02
C HIS A 18 -11.92 -10.86 6.41
N ILE A 19 -11.47 -9.68 6.84
CA ILE A 19 -10.81 -9.55 8.14
C ILE A 19 -11.85 -9.68 9.26
N SER A 20 -11.55 -10.53 10.25
CA SER A 20 -12.44 -10.76 11.39
C SER A 20 -12.76 -9.43 12.10
N PRO A 21 -14.05 -9.23 12.53
CA PRO A 21 -14.40 -8.06 13.33
C PRO A 21 -13.63 -7.95 14.65
N ASN A 22 -13.06 -9.07 15.13
CA ASN A 22 -12.26 -9.11 16.35
C ASN A 22 -10.82 -8.64 16.15
N GLU A 23 -10.36 -8.51 14.91
CA GLU A 23 -9.02 -8.01 14.62
C GLU A 23 -9.00 -6.50 14.80
N ASP A 24 -8.04 -6.01 15.61
CA ASP A 24 -7.95 -4.61 15.98
C ASP A 24 -7.68 -3.72 14.77
N ASP A 25 -8.52 -2.70 14.58
CA ASP A 25 -8.35 -1.70 13.52
C ASP A 25 -6.98 -1.00 13.58
N ASN A 26 -6.45 -0.80 14.78
CA ASN A 26 -5.15 -0.14 14.95
C ASN A 26 -4.01 -0.97 14.36
N VAL A 27 -4.09 -2.30 14.45
CA VAL A 27 -3.10 -3.20 13.87
C VAL A 27 -3.16 -3.13 12.35
N VAL A 28 -4.36 -3.24 11.78
CA VAL A 28 -4.55 -3.19 10.32
C VAL A 28 -4.16 -1.81 9.79
N MET A 29 -4.53 -0.74 10.49
CA MET A 29 -4.15 0.62 10.13
C MET A 29 -2.63 0.80 10.16
N GLY A 30 -1.94 0.14 11.08
CA GLY A 30 -0.48 0.13 11.13
C GLY A 30 0.13 -0.44 9.85
N TYR A 31 -0.38 -1.58 9.38
CA TYR A 31 0.06 -2.17 8.12
C TYR A 31 -0.24 -1.25 6.93
N LEU A 32 -1.40 -0.59 6.95
CA LEU A 32 -1.79 0.33 5.89
C LEU A 32 -0.84 1.53 5.81
N ARG A 33 -0.47 2.09 6.94
CA ARG A 33 0.49 3.19 7.02
C ARG A 33 1.89 2.78 6.58
N ASP A 34 2.31 1.57 6.97
CA ASP A 34 3.58 1.00 6.52
C ASP A 34 3.61 0.84 5.00
N ALA A 35 2.51 0.35 4.43
CA ALA A 35 2.37 0.19 2.98
C ALA A 35 2.46 1.53 2.27
N GLN A 36 1.75 2.54 2.77
CA GLN A 36 1.77 3.89 2.20
C GLN A 36 3.19 4.46 2.21
N TYR A 37 3.87 4.35 3.35
CA TYR A 37 5.24 4.84 3.49
C TYR A 37 6.17 4.13 2.50
N ASP A 38 6.10 2.81 2.43
CA ASP A 38 6.98 2.00 1.58
C ASP A 38 6.81 2.36 0.09
N ILE A 39 5.57 2.47 -0.36
CA ILE A 39 5.27 2.77 -1.77
C ILE A 39 5.62 4.22 -2.10
N ASP A 40 5.26 5.18 -1.24
CA ASP A 40 5.59 6.59 -1.44
C ASP A 40 7.11 6.79 -1.51
N GLU A 41 7.87 6.13 -0.65
CA GLU A 41 9.33 6.19 -0.67
C GLU A 41 9.89 5.63 -1.98
N CYS A 42 9.36 4.51 -2.45
CA CYS A 42 9.79 3.91 -3.71
C CYS A 42 9.55 4.85 -4.89
N CYS A 43 8.43 5.56 -4.89
CA CYS A 43 8.04 6.48 -5.95
C CYS A 43 8.70 7.85 -5.83
N GLY A 44 9.26 8.19 -4.67
CA GLY A 44 9.88 9.48 -4.42
C GLY A 44 8.89 10.62 -4.22
N GLU A 45 7.61 10.31 -4.02
CA GLU A 45 6.57 11.30 -3.77
C GLU A 45 5.34 10.66 -3.12
N LYS A 46 4.46 11.50 -2.58
CA LYS A 46 3.19 11.04 -2.04
C LYS A 46 2.25 10.68 -3.17
N ILE A 47 1.78 9.44 -3.18
CA ILE A 47 0.90 8.92 -4.21
C ILE A 47 -0.56 9.19 -3.86
N ASP A 48 -1.34 9.54 -4.87
CA ASP A 48 -2.80 9.64 -4.73
C ASP A 48 -3.42 8.27 -5.03
N TYR A 49 -3.72 7.53 -3.98
CA TYR A 49 -4.25 6.16 -4.09
C TYR A 49 -5.72 6.11 -4.52
N GLU A 50 -6.40 7.25 -4.62
CA GLU A 50 -7.75 7.30 -5.19
C GLU A 50 -7.70 7.37 -6.71
N VAL A 51 -6.61 7.89 -7.27
CA VAL A 51 -6.41 8.06 -8.71
C VAL A 51 -5.55 6.94 -9.29
N ASP A 52 -4.45 6.60 -8.64
CA ASP A 52 -3.54 5.54 -9.10
C ASP A 52 -4.01 4.19 -8.58
N LEU A 53 -4.80 3.50 -9.40
CA LEU A 53 -5.40 2.22 -9.00
C LEU A 53 -4.39 1.08 -8.92
N LYS A 54 -3.29 1.15 -9.67
CA LYS A 54 -2.22 0.15 -9.53
C LYS A 54 -1.49 0.29 -8.22
N ALA A 55 -1.19 1.53 -7.82
CA ALA A 55 -0.59 1.79 -6.51
C ALA A 55 -1.55 1.38 -5.38
N ARG A 56 -2.84 1.66 -5.54
CA ARG A 56 -3.87 1.25 -4.58
C ARG A 56 -3.92 -0.27 -4.41
N SER A 57 -3.89 -1.00 -5.51
CA SER A 57 -3.87 -2.47 -5.50
C SER A 57 -2.62 -3.01 -4.82
N LEU A 58 -1.46 -2.45 -5.12
CA LEU A 58 -0.20 -2.84 -4.50
C LEU A 58 -0.24 -2.61 -3.00
N LEU A 59 -0.78 -1.48 -2.56
CA LEU A 59 -0.93 -1.15 -1.14
C LEU A 59 -1.81 -2.17 -0.42
N LYS A 60 -2.94 -2.56 -1.01
CA LYS A 60 -3.84 -3.57 -0.44
C LYS A 60 -3.15 -4.93 -0.31
N ASN A 61 -2.37 -5.31 -1.32
CA ASN A 61 -1.61 -6.57 -1.29
C ASN A 61 -0.49 -6.54 -0.25
N PHE A 62 0.15 -5.39 -0.05
CA PHE A 62 1.12 -5.23 1.03
C PHE A 62 0.47 -5.55 2.37
N VAL A 63 -0.71 -4.98 2.64
CA VAL A 63 -1.44 -5.22 3.89
C VAL A 63 -1.78 -6.70 4.05
N LEU A 64 -2.23 -7.35 2.97
CA LEU A 64 -2.54 -8.78 2.99
C LEU A 64 -1.35 -9.62 3.44
N TYR A 65 -0.19 -9.41 2.80
CA TYR A 65 1.01 -10.18 3.12
C TYR A 65 1.58 -9.83 4.51
N ALA A 66 1.48 -8.54 4.91
CA ALA A 66 1.91 -8.12 6.24
C ALA A 66 1.11 -8.82 7.34
N ARG A 67 -0.21 -8.96 7.15
CA ARG A 67 -1.09 -9.65 8.10
C ARG A 67 -0.67 -11.11 8.33
N TYR A 68 -0.10 -11.75 7.32
CA TYR A 68 0.35 -13.14 7.40
C TYR A 68 1.86 -13.27 7.62
N SER A 69 2.54 -12.17 7.93
CA SER A 69 4.00 -12.12 8.15
C SER A 69 4.79 -12.64 6.95
N ARG A 70 4.35 -12.30 5.74
CA ARG A 70 4.93 -12.79 4.49
C ARG A 70 5.44 -11.67 3.57
N LEU A 71 5.92 -10.57 4.14
CA LEU A 71 6.39 -9.42 3.36
C LEU A 71 7.61 -9.74 2.49
N ALA A 72 8.49 -10.65 2.93
CA ALA A 72 9.63 -11.06 2.11
C ALA A 72 9.18 -11.69 0.80
N GLU A 73 8.14 -12.52 0.86
CA GLU A 73 7.52 -13.16 -0.30
C GLU A 73 6.83 -12.12 -1.19
N PHE A 74 6.12 -11.17 -0.58
CA PHE A 74 5.48 -10.06 -1.27
C PHE A 74 6.49 -9.27 -2.11
N ARG A 75 7.63 -8.93 -1.55
CA ARG A 75 8.65 -8.14 -2.25
C ARG A 75 9.19 -8.86 -3.48
N GLN A 76 9.29 -10.18 -3.45
CA GLN A 76 9.69 -10.98 -4.61
C GLN A 76 8.59 -11.02 -5.67
N LEU A 77 7.35 -11.31 -5.25
CA LEU A 77 6.23 -11.48 -6.17
C LEU A 77 5.83 -10.17 -6.86
N TYR A 78 5.94 -9.04 -6.15
CA TYR A 78 5.48 -7.75 -6.64
C TYR A 78 6.61 -6.80 -7.06
N ALA A 79 7.83 -7.33 -7.24
CA ALA A 79 8.98 -6.53 -7.68
C ALA A 79 8.71 -5.78 -8.99
N GLY A 80 7.98 -6.40 -9.92
CA GLY A 80 7.62 -5.78 -11.20
C GLY A 80 6.70 -4.59 -11.03
N GLU A 81 5.73 -4.66 -10.11
CA GLU A 81 4.81 -3.57 -9.81
C GLU A 81 5.54 -2.38 -9.18
N TYR A 82 6.49 -2.64 -8.28
CA TYR A 82 7.35 -1.60 -7.72
C TYR A 82 8.18 -0.93 -8.81
N ALA A 83 8.78 -1.71 -9.69
CA ALA A 83 9.58 -1.17 -10.79
C ALA A 83 8.73 -0.31 -11.73
N TYR A 84 7.51 -0.75 -12.03
CA TYR A 84 6.56 0.02 -12.85
C TYR A 84 6.25 1.38 -12.22
N LEU A 85 5.92 1.39 -10.93
CA LEU A 85 5.59 2.63 -10.23
C LEU A 85 6.79 3.55 -10.11
N GLN A 86 7.97 2.99 -9.86
CA GLN A 86 9.20 3.75 -9.78
C GLN A 86 9.50 4.45 -11.10
N ALA A 87 9.33 3.77 -12.22
CA ALA A 87 9.51 4.34 -13.55
C ALA A 87 8.45 5.41 -13.85
N LYS A 88 7.18 5.15 -13.46
CA LYS A 88 6.07 6.08 -13.69
C LYS A 88 6.29 7.43 -13.00
N TYR A 89 6.82 7.40 -11.77
CA TYR A 89 7.03 8.61 -10.97
C TYR A 89 8.47 9.14 -11.04
N TYR A 90 9.29 8.53 -11.88
CA TYR A 90 10.66 8.96 -12.05
C TYR A 90 10.71 10.40 -12.60
N LYS A 91 11.51 11.23 -11.92
CA LYS A 91 11.76 12.61 -12.36
C LYS A 91 13.25 12.74 -12.63
N PRO A 92 13.66 12.96 -13.91
CA PRO A 92 15.07 13.17 -14.19
C PRO A 92 15.57 14.41 -13.48
N SER A 93 16.77 14.31 -12.96
CA SER A 93 17.45 15.42 -12.31
C SER A 93 17.83 16.47 -13.36
N ASP A 94 17.35 17.69 -13.18
CA ASP A 94 17.78 18.83 -13.97
C ASP A 94 19.17 19.26 -13.49
N VAL A 95 20.18 18.87 -14.23
CA VAL A 95 21.54 19.28 -13.93
C VAL A 95 22.00 20.32 -14.92
#